data_63e40ecd9a1674c733791266c0112599
#
_entry.id   63e40ecd9a1674c733791266c0112599
#
_cell.length_a   1.000
_cell.length_b   1.000
_cell.length_c   1.000
_cell.angle_alpha   90.00
_cell.angle_beta   90.00
_cell.angle_gamma   90.00
#
_symmetry.space_group_name_H-M   'P 1'
#
loop_
_entity.id
_entity.type
_entity.pdbx_description
1 polymer ?
#
loop_
_entity_poly.entity_id
_entity_poly.type
_entity_poly.pdbx_seq_one_letter_code
_entity_poly.pdbx_strand_id
1 'polypeptide(L)'
;MSYLKFDKTLMTNLEEALPREILRTNRSGAYHCTTIVDCNTRKYHGLLVIPVPELDDENHVLLSSLDETVIQHGAEFNLGLHNQGDNYSPRGHKYIREFECEKVPTTIYRVGGVILKKEKLFVHHENRILIRYTLLDAHSATTLRLRPFLAFRSVREYTHENAQ
;
A
#
# COMPACT_ATOMS: atom_id res chain seq x y z
N MET A 1 24.53 1.07 6.58
CA MET A 1 23.13 0.76 6.32
C MET A 1 22.88 0.77 4.83
N SER A 2 22.26 -0.26 4.29
CA SER A 2 21.84 -0.23 2.89
C SER A 2 20.63 0.69 2.76
N TYR A 3 20.82 1.77 2.03
CA TYR A 3 19.77 2.70 1.67
C TYR A 3 19.14 2.23 0.35
N LEU A 4 17.83 1.98 0.38
CA LEU A 4 17.08 1.52 -0.78
C LEU A 4 16.30 2.68 -1.39
N LYS A 5 16.61 3.01 -2.64
CA LYS A 5 15.92 4.06 -3.39
C LYS A 5 15.71 3.65 -4.84
N PHE A 6 14.48 3.79 -5.32
CA PHE A 6 14.10 3.55 -6.71
C PHE A 6 13.49 4.80 -7.31
N ASP A 7 13.86 5.08 -8.54
CA ASP A 7 13.34 6.22 -9.29
C ASP A 7 12.06 5.87 -10.06
N LYS A 8 11.52 6.86 -10.74
CA LYS A 8 10.32 6.72 -11.58
C LYS A 8 10.44 5.61 -12.63
N THR A 9 11.60 5.44 -13.23
CA THR A 9 11.82 4.46 -14.31
C THR A 9 11.53 3.03 -13.83
N LEU A 10 12.03 2.67 -12.64
CA LEU A 10 11.74 1.38 -12.05
C LEU A 10 10.30 1.28 -11.54
N MET A 11 9.83 2.31 -10.82
CA MET A 11 8.53 2.25 -10.14
C MET A 11 7.34 2.22 -11.11
N THR A 12 7.47 2.77 -12.30
CA THR A 12 6.43 2.72 -13.35
C THR A 12 6.49 1.48 -14.23
N ASN A 13 7.53 0.67 -14.09
CA ASN A 13 7.68 -0.62 -14.78
C ASN A 13 7.24 -1.76 -13.87
N LEU A 14 6.04 -2.32 -14.12
CA LEU A 14 5.48 -3.38 -13.28
C LEU A 14 6.29 -4.67 -13.30
N GLU A 15 6.92 -5.02 -14.41
CA GLU A 15 7.78 -6.22 -14.50
C GLU A 15 8.96 -6.13 -13.53
N GLU A 16 9.48 -4.91 -13.31
CA GLU A 16 10.58 -4.65 -12.39
C GLU A 16 10.10 -4.40 -10.96
N ALA A 17 8.95 -3.75 -10.77
CA ALA A 17 8.48 -3.33 -9.46
C ALA A 17 7.74 -4.44 -8.69
N LEU A 18 6.88 -5.22 -9.35
CA LEU A 18 6.07 -6.24 -8.70
C LEU A 18 6.87 -7.38 -8.02
N PRO A 19 8.04 -7.81 -8.53
CA PRO A 19 8.83 -8.81 -7.82
C PRO A 19 9.47 -8.31 -6.52
N ARG A 20 9.46 -7.01 -6.27
CA ARG A 20 10.08 -6.40 -5.09
C ARG A 20 9.04 -6.19 -3.99
N GLU A 21 9.29 -6.79 -2.84
CA GLU A 21 8.39 -6.78 -1.69
C GLU A 21 8.99 -5.99 -0.53
N ILE A 22 8.12 -5.46 0.30
CA ILE A 22 8.45 -4.82 1.56
C ILE A 22 7.82 -5.61 2.69
N LEU A 23 8.58 -5.88 3.73
CA LEU A 23 8.10 -6.49 4.96
C LEU A 23 8.43 -5.59 6.14
N ARG A 24 7.41 -5.25 6.93
CA ARG A 24 7.55 -4.59 8.22
C ARG A 24 6.88 -5.41 9.29
N THR A 25 7.54 -5.59 10.43
CA THR A 25 7.02 -6.36 11.54
C THR A 25 6.96 -5.50 12.80
N ASN A 26 6.08 -5.88 13.74
CA ASN A 26 5.97 -5.22 15.04
C ASN A 26 6.73 -5.95 16.15
N ARG A 27 7.47 -7.02 15.82
CA ARG A 27 8.16 -7.91 16.76
C ARG A 27 7.22 -8.70 17.70
N SER A 28 5.92 -8.73 17.42
CA SER A 28 4.91 -9.46 18.20
C SER A 28 4.01 -10.32 17.30
N GLY A 29 4.50 -10.70 16.12
CA GLY A 29 3.80 -11.59 15.21
C GLY A 29 2.95 -10.92 14.15
N ALA A 30 2.62 -9.64 14.29
CA ALA A 30 1.93 -8.89 13.26
C ALA A 30 2.90 -8.32 12.23
N TYR A 31 2.40 -8.10 11.00
CA TYR A 31 3.21 -7.55 9.93
C TYR A 31 2.39 -6.74 8.90
N HIS A 32 3.12 -5.97 8.12
CA HIS A 32 2.71 -5.38 6.85
C HIS A 32 3.63 -5.93 5.77
N CYS A 33 3.06 -6.51 4.74
CA CYS A 33 3.81 -7.00 3.57
C CYS A 33 3.04 -6.72 2.29
N THR A 34 3.70 -6.12 1.33
CA THR A 34 3.17 -5.88 -0.02
C THR A 34 4.33 -5.64 -0.99
N THR A 35 4.03 -5.41 -2.25
CA THR A 35 5.03 -4.96 -3.22
C THR A 35 5.38 -3.49 -3.01
N ILE A 36 6.50 -3.04 -3.58
CA ILE A 36 6.92 -1.62 -3.47
C ILE A 36 5.96 -0.63 -4.14
N VAL A 37 5.05 -1.12 -5.00
CA VAL A 37 3.99 -0.32 -5.64
C VAL A 37 2.63 -0.48 -4.95
N ASP A 38 2.61 -1.03 -3.73
CA ASP A 38 1.40 -1.26 -2.93
C ASP A 38 0.34 -2.14 -3.63
N CYS A 39 0.77 -3.06 -4.47
CA CYS A 39 -0.09 -4.05 -5.11
C CYS A 39 0.08 -5.41 -4.44
N ASN A 40 -0.98 -5.93 -3.87
CA ASN A 40 -0.96 -7.25 -3.25
C ASN A 40 -0.98 -8.35 -4.33
N THR A 41 0.05 -9.20 -4.35
CA THR A 41 0.22 -10.27 -5.34
C THR A 41 0.33 -11.66 -4.70
N ARG A 42 0.35 -11.73 -3.37
CA ARG A 42 0.47 -12.96 -2.60
C ARG A 42 -0.64 -13.07 -1.55
N LYS A 43 -1.00 -14.30 -1.18
CA LYS A 43 -2.00 -14.56 -0.12
C LYS A 43 -1.65 -13.90 1.20
N TYR A 44 -0.36 -13.87 1.54
CA TYR A 44 0.12 -13.27 2.78
C TYR A 44 0.30 -11.76 2.72
N HIS A 45 0.09 -11.13 1.56
CA HIS A 45 0.13 -9.67 1.46
C HIS A 45 -1.04 -9.03 2.19
N GLY A 46 -0.76 -7.95 2.87
CA GLY A 46 -1.74 -7.12 3.56
C GLY A 46 -1.11 -5.87 4.15
N LEU A 47 -1.93 -4.86 4.31
CA LEU A 47 -1.52 -3.62 4.96
C LEU A 47 -1.44 -3.79 6.48
N LEU A 48 -2.36 -4.56 7.05
CA LEU A 48 -2.34 -4.95 8.46
C LEU A 48 -2.72 -6.43 8.59
N VAL A 49 -1.75 -7.24 9.00
CA VAL A 49 -1.89 -8.68 9.21
C VAL A 49 -1.49 -8.99 10.63
N ILE A 50 -2.40 -9.58 11.40
CA ILE A 50 -2.20 -9.81 12.84
C ILE A 50 -2.48 -11.25 13.22
N PRO A 51 -1.82 -11.78 14.28
CA PRO A 51 -2.26 -13.02 14.91
C PRO A 51 -3.57 -12.77 15.65
N VAL A 52 -4.48 -13.73 15.60
CA VAL A 52 -5.75 -13.73 16.33
C VAL A 52 -5.87 -15.04 17.09
N PRO A 53 -5.16 -15.18 18.23
CA PRO A 53 -5.07 -16.45 18.99
C PRO A 53 -6.43 -16.99 19.45
N GLU A 54 -7.42 -16.13 19.56
CA GLU A 54 -8.79 -16.51 19.94
C GLU A 54 -9.50 -17.33 18.83
N LEU A 55 -9.02 -17.26 17.59
CA LEU A 55 -9.57 -18.02 16.47
C LEU A 55 -8.77 -19.28 16.18
N ASP A 56 -7.47 -19.11 15.99
CA ASP A 56 -6.53 -20.17 15.63
C ASP A 56 -5.08 -19.66 15.77
N ASP A 57 -4.11 -20.48 15.39
CA ASP A 57 -2.69 -20.14 15.45
C ASP A 57 -2.20 -19.41 14.19
N GLU A 58 -3.10 -18.98 13.32
CA GLU A 58 -2.75 -18.34 12.05
C GLU A 58 -2.82 -16.81 12.12
N ASN A 59 -2.08 -16.17 11.25
CA ASN A 59 -2.24 -14.74 11.01
C ASN A 59 -3.45 -14.47 10.11
N HIS A 60 -4.12 -13.36 10.38
CA HIS A 60 -5.29 -12.92 9.62
C HIS A 60 -5.06 -11.55 9.01
N VAL A 61 -5.42 -11.41 7.74
CA VAL A 61 -5.44 -10.11 7.06
C VAL A 61 -6.68 -9.35 7.51
N LEU A 62 -6.50 -8.24 8.20
CA LEU A 62 -7.60 -7.36 8.62
C LEU A 62 -7.81 -6.22 7.63
N LEU A 63 -6.73 -5.56 7.23
CA LEU A 63 -6.74 -4.52 6.22
C LEU A 63 -5.85 -4.97 5.07
N SER A 64 -6.48 -5.27 3.94
CA SER A 64 -5.76 -5.75 2.75
C SER A 64 -4.97 -4.62 2.10
N SER A 65 -5.64 -3.52 1.81
CA SER A 65 -5.04 -2.36 1.13
C SER A 65 -5.84 -1.08 1.42
N LEU A 66 -5.25 0.04 1.03
CA LEU A 66 -5.86 1.35 1.14
C LEU A 66 -5.62 2.11 -0.17
N ASP A 67 -6.71 2.43 -0.88
CA ASP A 67 -6.62 3.23 -2.10
C ASP A 67 -6.73 4.71 -1.76
N GLU A 68 -5.81 5.48 -2.27
CA GLU A 68 -5.82 6.92 -2.23
C GLU A 68 -6.32 7.47 -3.57
N THR A 69 -7.18 8.47 -3.52
CA THR A 69 -7.59 9.24 -4.69
C THR A 69 -7.32 10.71 -4.43
N VAL A 70 -6.51 11.32 -5.28
CA VAL A 70 -6.25 12.77 -5.26
C VAL A 70 -7.29 13.44 -6.12
N ILE A 71 -7.98 14.43 -5.57
CA ILE A 71 -9.05 15.17 -6.26
C ILE A 71 -8.68 16.64 -6.29
N GLN A 72 -8.62 17.20 -7.49
CA GLN A 72 -8.30 18.60 -7.72
C GLN A 72 -9.10 19.11 -8.91
N HIS A 73 -9.80 20.25 -8.76
CA HIS A 73 -10.63 20.86 -9.81
C HIS A 73 -11.63 19.87 -10.44
N GLY A 74 -12.21 18.98 -9.65
CA GLY A 74 -13.15 17.94 -10.12
C GLY A 74 -12.50 16.76 -10.85
N ALA A 75 -11.20 16.78 -11.11
CA ALA A 75 -10.46 15.65 -11.65
C ALA A 75 -10.05 14.69 -10.53
N GLU A 76 -10.28 13.41 -10.74
CA GLU A 76 -9.97 12.34 -9.79
C GLU A 76 -8.81 11.49 -10.31
N PHE A 77 -7.79 11.28 -9.47
CA PHE A 77 -6.62 10.47 -9.78
C PHE A 77 -6.48 9.37 -8.73
N ASN A 78 -6.86 8.15 -9.09
CA ASN A 78 -6.74 7.00 -8.21
C ASN A 78 -5.31 6.47 -8.22
N LEU A 79 -4.66 6.46 -7.06
CA LEU A 79 -3.28 6.00 -6.89
C LEU A 79 -3.18 4.49 -6.61
N GLY A 80 -4.31 3.80 -6.52
CA GLY A 80 -4.37 2.36 -6.27
C GLY A 80 -3.85 1.53 -7.43
N LEU A 81 -3.50 0.29 -7.13
CA LEU A 81 -3.06 -0.71 -8.09
C LEU A 81 -3.48 -2.09 -7.62
N HIS A 82 -4.36 -2.74 -8.38
CA HIS A 82 -4.89 -4.06 -8.05
C HIS A 82 -4.69 -5.04 -9.21
N ASN A 83 -4.34 -6.27 -8.86
CA ASN A 83 -4.34 -7.39 -9.80
C ASN A 83 -5.79 -7.87 -9.98
N GLN A 84 -6.28 -7.80 -11.21
CA GLN A 84 -7.63 -8.25 -11.58
C GLN A 84 -7.61 -9.49 -12.51
N GLY A 85 -6.63 -10.37 -12.30
CA GLY A 85 -6.42 -11.54 -13.13
C GLY A 85 -5.48 -11.24 -14.30
N ASP A 86 -6.04 -10.93 -15.45
CA ASP A 86 -5.26 -10.70 -16.68
C ASP A 86 -4.68 -9.28 -16.78
N ASN A 87 -5.13 -8.37 -15.94
CA ASN A 87 -4.67 -6.98 -15.96
C ASN A 87 -4.55 -6.36 -14.57
N TYR A 88 -4.00 -5.16 -14.53
CA TYR A 88 -3.87 -4.33 -13.32
C TYR A 88 -4.71 -3.07 -13.47
N SER A 89 -5.61 -2.83 -12.50
CA SER A 89 -6.49 -1.66 -12.50
C SER A 89 -6.89 -1.30 -11.06
N PRO A 90 -7.00 -0.02 -10.70
CA PRO A 90 -6.47 1.13 -11.46
C PRO A 90 -4.94 1.05 -11.57
N ARG A 91 -4.35 1.93 -12.37
CA ARG A 91 -2.92 1.91 -12.66
C ARG A 91 -2.18 3.07 -11.99
N GLY A 92 -2.37 3.21 -10.67
CA GLY A 92 -1.84 4.33 -9.90
C GLY A 92 -0.32 4.38 -9.79
N HIS A 93 0.38 3.28 -10.06
CA HIS A 93 1.86 3.24 -10.10
C HIS A 93 2.46 4.21 -11.12
N LYS A 94 1.74 4.55 -12.17
CA LYS A 94 2.19 5.53 -13.17
C LYS A 94 2.42 6.93 -12.60
N TYR A 95 1.85 7.23 -11.43
CA TYR A 95 2.03 8.50 -10.74
C TYR A 95 3.17 8.48 -9.73
N ILE A 96 3.81 7.33 -9.50
CA ILE A 96 4.93 7.23 -8.59
C ILE A 96 6.16 7.88 -9.21
N ARG A 97 6.74 8.82 -8.48
CA ARG A 97 7.97 9.49 -8.85
C ARG A 97 9.20 8.82 -8.27
N GLU A 98 9.08 8.36 -7.03
CA GLU A 98 10.17 7.71 -6.33
C GLU A 98 9.65 6.86 -5.17
N PHE A 99 10.41 5.84 -4.83
CA PHE A 99 10.23 5.02 -3.64
C PHE A 99 11.54 4.94 -2.90
N GLU A 100 11.51 5.09 -1.59
CA GLU A 100 12.68 4.89 -0.73
C GLU A 100 12.32 4.14 0.55
N CYS A 101 13.29 3.48 1.14
CA CYS A 101 13.16 2.85 2.44
C CYS A 101 14.47 2.99 3.22
N GLU A 102 14.65 4.11 3.88
CA GLU A 102 15.72 4.34 4.83
C GLU A 102 15.27 3.99 6.25
N LYS A 103 14.27 4.68 6.75
CA LYS A 103 13.65 4.43 8.07
C LYS A 103 12.31 3.74 7.94
N VAL A 104 11.47 4.26 7.08
CA VAL A 104 10.14 3.74 6.77
C VAL A 104 9.91 3.71 5.27
N PRO A 105 9.10 2.78 4.75
CA PRO A 105 8.70 2.81 3.34
C PRO A 105 8.05 4.14 3.00
N THR A 106 8.60 4.83 2.01
CA THR A 106 8.18 6.17 1.59
C THR A 106 7.98 6.22 0.09
N THR A 107 6.80 6.62 -0.35
CA THR A 107 6.45 6.77 -1.75
C THR A 107 6.13 8.23 -2.06
N ILE A 108 6.71 8.76 -3.12
CA ILE A 108 6.40 10.10 -3.65
C ILE A 108 5.57 9.94 -4.91
N TYR A 109 4.38 10.53 -4.91
CA TYR A 109 3.48 10.61 -6.06
C TYR A 109 3.51 12.01 -6.64
N ARG A 110 3.49 12.09 -7.97
CA ARG A 110 3.23 13.31 -8.69
C ARG A 110 2.04 13.12 -9.62
N VAL A 111 1.00 13.89 -9.40
CA VAL A 111 -0.24 13.79 -10.15
C VAL A 111 -0.84 15.17 -10.34
N GLY A 112 -1.05 15.55 -11.59
CA GLY A 112 -1.44 16.93 -11.91
C GLY A 112 -0.43 17.93 -11.35
N GLY A 113 -0.89 18.96 -10.65
CA GLY A 113 -0.03 19.93 -9.95
C GLY A 113 0.27 19.54 -8.50
N VAL A 114 0.10 18.28 -8.11
CA VAL A 114 0.23 17.82 -6.72
C VAL A 114 1.44 16.90 -6.58
N ILE A 115 2.23 17.13 -5.53
CA ILE A 115 3.26 16.19 -5.06
C ILE A 115 2.88 15.73 -3.66
N LEU A 116 2.62 14.44 -3.52
CA LEU A 116 2.15 13.79 -2.29
C LEU A 116 3.18 12.78 -1.80
N LYS A 117 3.54 12.86 -0.52
CA LYS A 117 4.40 11.88 0.15
C LYS A 117 3.55 10.99 1.04
N LYS A 118 3.74 9.67 0.93
CA LYS A 118 3.13 8.64 1.76
C LYS A 118 4.21 7.88 2.51
N GLU A 119 4.10 7.83 3.84
CA GLU A 119 5.01 7.09 4.71
C GLU A 119 4.22 6.07 5.53
N LYS A 120 4.78 4.87 5.71
CA LYS A 120 4.13 3.80 6.50
C LYS A 120 5.05 3.39 7.65
N LEU A 121 4.54 3.48 8.89
CA LEU A 121 5.22 3.05 10.10
C LEU A 121 4.43 1.94 10.79
N PHE A 122 5.06 0.78 10.97
CA PHE A 122 4.49 -0.28 11.80
C PHE A 122 4.97 -0.10 13.24
N VAL A 123 4.02 0.08 14.17
CA VAL A 123 4.35 0.38 15.57
C VAL A 123 4.85 -0.88 16.27
N HIS A 124 5.99 -0.79 16.96
CA HIS A 124 6.57 -1.92 17.67
C HIS A 124 5.65 -2.39 18.81
N HIS A 125 5.46 -3.70 18.88
CA HIS A 125 4.67 -4.38 19.92
C HIS A 125 3.18 -4.01 19.95
N GLU A 126 2.68 -3.32 18.93
CA GLU A 126 1.27 -2.99 18.78
C GLU A 126 0.76 -3.49 17.42
N ASN A 127 -0.51 -3.89 17.37
CA ASN A 127 -1.18 -4.24 16.12
C ASN A 127 -1.69 -2.97 15.42
N ARG A 128 -0.74 -2.09 15.08
CA ARG A 128 -1.03 -0.75 14.55
C ARG A 128 -0.08 -0.37 13.43
N ILE A 129 -0.64 0.05 12.32
CA ILE A 129 0.10 0.73 11.25
C ILE A 129 -0.32 2.20 11.18
N LEU A 130 0.66 3.09 11.11
CA LEU A 130 0.45 4.52 10.90
C LEU A 130 0.84 4.88 9.49
N ILE A 131 -0.04 5.58 8.79
CA ILE A 131 0.22 6.06 7.45
C ILE A 131 0.13 7.59 7.48
N ARG A 132 1.24 8.23 7.10
CA ARG A 132 1.30 9.69 7.03
C ARG A 132 1.32 10.15 5.60
N TYR A 133 0.38 11.04 5.28
CA TYR A 133 0.35 11.74 4.01
C TYR A 133 0.82 13.16 4.21
N THR A 134 1.74 13.62 3.37
CA THR A 134 2.25 14.98 3.38
C THR A 134 2.10 15.58 1.99
N LEU A 135 1.36 16.68 1.92
CA LEU A 135 1.24 17.46 0.70
C LEU A 135 2.50 18.32 0.56
N LEU A 136 3.40 17.93 -0.35
CA LEU A 136 4.67 18.62 -0.54
C LEU A 136 4.52 19.84 -1.45
N ASP A 137 3.63 19.76 -2.44
CA ASP A 137 3.35 20.86 -3.36
C ASP A 137 1.94 20.72 -3.93
N ALA A 138 1.25 21.86 -4.04
CA ALA A 138 -0.05 21.96 -4.69
C ALA A 138 -0.35 23.43 -5.02
N HIS A 139 -0.89 23.67 -6.21
CA HIS A 139 -1.24 25.03 -6.65
C HIS A 139 -2.66 25.46 -6.24
N SER A 140 -3.46 24.53 -5.74
CA SER A 140 -4.85 24.79 -5.33
C SER A 140 -5.30 23.79 -4.29
N ALA A 141 -6.50 24.00 -3.72
CA ALA A 141 -7.11 23.09 -2.77
C ALA A 141 -7.19 21.67 -3.33
N THR A 142 -6.75 20.72 -2.53
CA THR A 142 -6.63 19.31 -2.92
C THR A 142 -7.35 18.46 -1.88
N THR A 143 -8.17 17.51 -2.36
CA THR A 143 -8.83 16.52 -1.51
C THR A 143 -8.11 15.19 -1.66
N LEU A 144 -7.84 14.54 -0.53
CA LEU A 144 -7.38 13.18 -0.47
C LEU A 144 -8.53 12.29 0.01
N ARG A 145 -9.03 11.42 -0.85
CA ARG A 145 -10.04 10.43 -0.53
C ARG A 145 -9.38 9.08 -0.27
N LEU A 146 -9.71 8.46 0.85
CA LEU A 146 -9.17 7.17 1.27
C LEU A 146 -10.27 6.11 1.20
N ARG A 147 -9.98 4.98 0.57
CA ARG A 147 -10.87 3.82 0.49
C ARG A 147 -10.17 2.58 1.03
N PRO A 148 -10.51 2.12 2.25
CA PRO A 148 -9.94 0.92 2.81
C PRO A 148 -10.60 -0.34 2.20
N PHE A 149 -9.78 -1.37 1.98
CA PHE A 149 -10.22 -2.72 1.60
C PHE A 149 -10.03 -3.63 2.80
N LEU A 150 -11.10 -3.81 3.55
CA LEU A 150 -11.10 -4.69 4.71
C LEU A 150 -11.16 -6.15 4.24
N ALA A 151 -10.47 -7.00 4.99
CA ALA A 151 -10.56 -8.43 4.83
C ALA A 151 -10.55 -9.03 6.25
N PHE A 152 -11.14 -10.20 6.38
CA PHE A 152 -11.00 -10.99 7.61
C PHE A 152 -10.84 -12.44 7.20
N ARG A 153 -9.61 -12.79 6.86
CA ARG A 153 -9.25 -14.11 6.35
C ARG A 153 -7.89 -14.55 6.85
N SER A 154 -7.71 -15.87 6.97
CA SER A 154 -6.38 -16.44 7.16
C SER A 154 -5.47 -16.08 5.97
N VAL A 155 -4.19 -15.89 6.25
CA VAL A 155 -3.16 -15.67 5.22
C VAL A 155 -3.00 -16.84 4.25
N ARG A 156 -3.59 -17.99 4.56
CA ARG A 156 -3.58 -19.19 3.71
C ARG A 156 -4.72 -19.23 2.71
N GLU A 157 -5.70 -18.34 2.85
CA GLU A 157 -6.92 -18.33 2.04
C GLU A 157 -7.02 -17.09 1.16
N TYR A 158 -7.80 -17.19 0.09
CA TYR A 158 -8.25 -16.03 -0.67
C TYR A 158 -9.65 -15.63 -0.22
N THR A 159 -9.91 -14.32 -0.26
CA THR A 159 -11.27 -13.81 -0.07
C THR A 159 -12.06 -14.05 -1.35
N HIS A 160 -13.22 -14.69 -1.22
CA HIS A 160 -14.20 -14.79 -2.29
C HIS A 160 -15.32 -13.80 -1.99
N GLU A 161 -15.89 -13.16 -3.03
CA GLU A 161 -17.10 -12.39 -2.87
C GLU A 161 -18.21 -13.31 -2.35
N ASN A 162 -18.84 -12.91 -1.25
CA ASN A 162 -20.05 -13.56 -0.82
C ASN A 162 -21.17 -13.16 -1.80
N ALA A 163 -21.50 -14.02 -2.72
CA ALA A 163 -22.70 -13.89 -3.51
C ALA A 163 -23.91 -14.11 -2.57
N GLN A 164 -24.50 -13.02 -2.10
CA GLN A 164 -25.85 -12.99 -1.54
C GLN A 164 -26.74 -12.16 -2.44
#